data_eab5ae07034fb2eac592e88fc724d492
#
_entry.id   eab5ae07034fb2eac592e88fc724d492
#
_cell.length_a   1.000
_cell.length_b   1.000
_cell.length_c   1.000
_cell.angle_alpha   90.00
_cell.angle_beta   90.00
_cell.angle_gamma   90.00
#
_symmetry.space_group_name_H-M   'P 1'
#
loop_
_entity.id
_entity.type
_entity.pdbx_description
1 polymer ?
#
loop_
_entity_poly.entity_id
_entity_poly.type
_entity_poly.pdbx_seq_one_letter_code
_entity_poly.pdbx_strand_id
1 'polypeptide(L)'
;MELTYRPRRLRRTPALRAMVREHSLSAADFIYPLFVHESAEVEPIAAMPGASRWSLAALTGEVQRAYDLGVRCIVLFPKVSEGLKTEDGAECFNANGLIPRAIRQIKEAIPEMAIMTDVALDPYSCDGHDGIVSQDGVVPVSYTHLTLPTNPE
;
A
#
# COMPACT_ATOMS: atom_id res chain seq x y z
N MET A 1 -6.90 44.68 4.45
CA MET A 1 -6.46 44.93 5.83
C MET A 1 -4.92 44.88 5.83
N GLU A 2 -4.24 46.00 5.95
CA GLU A 2 -2.80 46.03 6.10
C GLU A 2 -2.45 45.81 7.57
N LEU A 3 -1.64 44.77 7.82
CA LEU A 3 -1.11 44.50 9.16
C LEU A 3 0.09 45.39 9.40
N THR A 4 -0.04 46.38 10.30
CA THR A 4 1.06 47.30 10.70
C THR A 4 2.17 46.58 11.47
N TYR A 5 1.90 45.44 12.04
CA TYR A 5 2.84 44.60 12.78
C TYR A 5 2.65 43.10 12.50
N ARG A 6 3.72 42.40 12.13
CA ARG A 6 3.74 40.96 11.94
C ARG A 6 4.62 40.31 13.02
N PRO A 7 4.05 39.65 14.04
CA PRO A 7 4.84 39.02 15.09
C PRO A 7 5.54 37.77 14.52
N ARG A 8 6.85 37.93 14.19
CA ARG A 8 7.69 36.82 13.66
C ARG A 8 8.84 36.46 14.58
N ARG A 9 8.80 36.82 15.87
CA ARG A 9 9.89 36.60 16.82
C ARG A 9 10.30 35.12 16.89
N LEU A 10 9.34 34.23 16.93
CA LEU A 10 9.55 32.74 16.98
C LEU A 10 10.06 32.15 15.66
N ARG A 11 10.11 32.92 14.59
CA ARG A 11 10.60 32.48 13.27
C ARG A 11 11.98 33.01 12.92
N ARG A 12 12.64 33.80 13.79
CA ARG A 12 13.90 34.48 13.48
C ARG A 12 15.08 33.55 13.22
N THR A 13 15.17 32.46 13.97
CA THR A 13 16.28 31.51 13.85
C THR A 13 15.76 30.07 13.68
N PRO A 14 16.57 29.17 13.09
CA PRO A 14 16.22 27.75 13.05
C PRO A 14 15.96 27.16 14.44
N ALA A 15 16.74 27.55 15.44
CA ALA A 15 16.58 27.10 16.82
C ALA A 15 15.21 27.48 17.39
N LEU A 16 14.80 28.76 17.26
CA LEU A 16 13.48 29.18 17.73
C LEU A 16 12.35 28.47 17.00
N ARG A 17 12.48 28.27 15.67
CA ARG A 17 11.48 27.50 14.92
C ARG A 17 11.39 26.04 15.38
N ALA A 18 12.52 25.41 15.70
CA ALA A 18 12.54 24.04 16.21
C ALA A 18 11.88 23.94 17.60
N MET A 19 12.14 24.90 18.49
CA MET A 19 11.58 24.92 19.85
C MET A 19 10.05 25.07 19.88
N VAL A 20 9.46 25.77 18.90
CA VAL A 20 8.02 26.04 18.85
C VAL A 20 7.31 25.22 17.77
N ARG A 21 7.96 24.20 17.26
CA ARG A 21 7.38 23.32 16.25
C ARG A 21 6.29 22.44 16.88
N GLU A 22 5.07 22.56 16.39
CA GLU A 22 3.93 21.78 16.84
C GLU A 22 3.88 20.39 16.16
N HIS A 23 4.42 20.31 14.93
CA HIS A 23 4.43 19.08 14.14
C HIS A 23 5.86 18.73 13.72
N SER A 24 6.18 17.46 13.79
CA SER A 24 7.41 16.88 13.23
C SER A 24 7.04 15.82 12.21
N LEU A 25 7.87 15.65 11.20
CA LEU A 25 7.74 14.60 10.19
C LEU A 25 9.01 13.76 10.21
N SER A 26 8.83 12.45 10.31
CA SER A 26 9.90 11.46 10.27
C SER A 26 9.59 10.39 9.23
N ALA A 27 10.54 9.54 8.89
CA ALA A 27 10.30 8.43 7.99
C ALA A 27 9.27 7.43 8.56
N ALA A 28 9.13 7.35 9.89
CA ALA A 28 8.16 6.48 10.54
C ALA A 28 6.69 6.92 10.37
N ASP A 29 6.46 8.17 9.94
CA ASP A 29 5.12 8.69 9.70
C ASP A 29 4.58 8.34 8.30
N PHE A 30 5.41 7.69 7.45
CA PHE A 30 5.03 7.31 6.10
C PHE A 30 4.59 5.85 6.00
N ILE A 31 3.61 5.61 5.13
CA ILE A 31 3.26 4.29 4.63
C ILE A 31 3.84 4.18 3.21
N TYR A 32 4.73 3.22 2.98
CA TYR A 32 5.39 3.04 1.69
C TYR A 32 4.61 2.09 0.79
N PRO A 33 4.05 2.56 -0.35
CA PRO A 33 3.31 1.71 -1.27
C PRO A 33 4.26 0.86 -2.12
N LEU A 34 3.97 -0.44 -2.20
CA LEU A 34 4.73 -1.40 -2.98
C LEU A 34 3.79 -2.22 -3.88
N PHE A 35 4.08 -2.24 -5.17
CA PHE A 35 3.38 -3.07 -6.14
C PHE A 35 4.13 -4.40 -6.27
N VAL A 36 3.40 -5.51 -6.18
CA VAL A 36 3.97 -6.86 -6.18
C VAL A 36 3.41 -7.66 -7.35
N HIS A 37 4.23 -8.49 -8.01
CA HIS A 37 3.83 -9.35 -9.11
C HIS A 37 4.54 -10.70 -9.07
N GLU A 38 4.07 -11.64 -9.90
CA GLU A 38 4.60 -13.01 -10.00
C GLU A 38 5.84 -13.14 -10.90
N SER A 39 6.16 -12.12 -11.70
CA SER A 39 7.34 -12.20 -12.59
C SER A 39 8.64 -12.25 -11.78
N ALA A 40 9.69 -12.83 -12.35
CA ALA A 40 10.97 -12.95 -11.68
C ALA A 40 11.73 -11.61 -11.57
N GLU A 41 11.53 -10.70 -12.53
CA GLU A 41 12.26 -9.44 -12.64
C GLU A 41 11.47 -8.29 -12.01
N VAL A 42 12.19 -7.25 -11.58
CA VAL A 42 11.61 -5.97 -11.15
C VAL A 42 11.23 -5.17 -12.39
N GLU A 43 9.98 -4.73 -12.47
CA GLU A 43 9.42 -4.01 -13.63
C GLU A 43 9.15 -2.53 -13.27
N PRO A 44 9.82 -1.56 -13.86
CA PRO A 44 9.50 -0.15 -13.68
C PRO A 44 8.09 0.17 -14.19
N ILE A 45 7.37 1.05 -13.47
CA ILE A 45 6.04 1.50 -13.87
C ILE A 45 6.18 2.79 -14.66
N ALA A 46 6.00 2.71 -16.00
CA ALA A 46 6.22 3.86 -16.88
C ALA A 46 5.37 5.09 -16.52
N ALA A 47 4.14 4.88 -16.07
CA ALA A 47 3.22 5.94 -15.67
C ALA A 47 3.55 6.54 -14.27
N MET A 48 4.44 5.91 -13.50
CA MET A 48 4.80 6.32 -12.15
C MET A 48 6.33 6.36 -11.99
N PRO A 49 7.00 7.43 -12.42
CA PRO A 49 8.45 7.55 -12.35
C PRO A 49 8.98 7.30 -10.93
N GLY A 50 9.94 6.39 -10.80
CA GLY A 50 10.51 6.00 -9.50
C GLY A 50 9.77 4.85 -8.78
N ALA A 51 8.61 4.43 -9.27
CA ALA A 51 7.90 3.25 -8.77
C ALA A 51 8.18 2.03 -9.65
N SER A 52 8.18 0.85 -9.02
CA SER A 52 8.38 -0.43 -9.69
C SER A 52 7.42 -1.48 -9.15
N ARG A 53 7.14 -2.49 -9.98
CA ARG A 53 6.54 -3.74 -9.54
C ARG A 53 7.65 -4.68 -9.11
N TRP A 54 7.56 -5.15 -7.89
CA TRP A 54 8.59 -5.96 -7.26
C TRP A 54 8.25 -7.44 -7.38
N SER A 55 9.22 -8.23 -7.82
CA SER A 55 9.12 -9.69 -7.71
C SER A 55 9.20 -10.10 -6.24
N LEU A 56 8.64 -11.25 -5.89
CA LEU A 56 8.77 -11.78 -4.52
C LEU A 56 10.24 -11.91 -4.09
N ALA A 57 11.13 -12.31 -5.01
CA ALA A 57 12.55 -12.46 -4.73
C ALA A 57 13.24 -11.13 -4.35
N ALA A 58 12.84 -10.01 -4.97
CA ALA A 58 13.44 -8.70 -4.75
C ALA A 58 12.72 -7.89 -3.64
N LEU A 59 11.47 -8.24 -3.34
CA LEU A 59 10.60 -7.48 -2.42
C LEU A 59 11.21 -7.32 -1.03
N THR A 60 11.72 -8.39 -0.44
CA THR A 60 12.32 -8.35 0.91
C THR A 60 13.49 -7.38 0.99
N GLY A 61 14.33 -7.34 -0.05
CA GLY A 61 15.45 -6.39 -0.09
C GLY A 61 14.99 -4.93 -0.12
N GLU A 62 13.94 -4.62 -0.88
CA GLU A 62 13.37 -3.28 -0.92
C GLU A 62 12.70 -2.90 0.40
N VAL A 63 11.97 -3.82 1.03
CA VAL A 63 11.36 -3.59 2.34
C VAL A 63 12.44 -3.37 3.41
N GLN A 64 13.53 -4.14 3.38
CA GLN A 64 14.66 -3.94 4.30
C GLN A 64 15.28 -2.57 4.11
N ARG A 65 15.50 -2.15 2.86
CA ARG A 65 16.02 -0.81 2.55
C ARG A 65 15.11 0.29 3.13
N ALA A 66 13.79 0.16 2.97
CA ALA A 66 12.84 1.11 3.53
C ALA A 66 12.87 1.12 5.06
N TYR A 67 12.99 -0.05 5.68
CA TYR A 67 13.08 -0.20 7.13
C TYR A 67 14.34 0.48 7.68
N ASP A 68 15.48 0.30 7.03
CA ASP A 68 16.77 0.93 7.40
C ASP A 68 16.72 2.46 7.29
N LEU A 69 15.92 2.99 6.35
CA LEU A 69 15.65 4.42 6.21
C LEU A 69 14.65 4.97 7.25
N GLY A 70 14.10 4.11 8.10
CA GLY A 70 13.20 4.50 9.18
C GLY A 70 11.70 4.35 8.87
N VAL A 71 11.31 3.87 7.69
CA VAL A 71 9.91 3.54 7.40
C VAL A 71 9.47 2.35 8.25
N ARG A 72 8.26 2.39 8.81
CA ARG A 72 7.76 1.35 9.73
C ARG A 72 6.48 0.68 9.23
N CYS A 73 5.89 1.19 8.16
CA CYS A 73 4.70 0.63 7.56
C CYS A 73 4.81 0.61 6.04
N ILE A 74 4.40 -0.48 5.43
CA ILE A 74 4.25 -0.62 3.99
C ILE A 74 2.80 -0.96 3.65
N VAL A 75 2.38 -0.66 2.42
CA VAL A 75 1.12 -1.15 1.87
C VAL A 75 1.40 -1.92 0.58
N LEU A 76 0.81 -3.12 0.45
CA LEU A 76 1.02 -4.02 -0.67
C LEU A 76 -0.15 -3.97 -1.66
N PHE A 77 0.15 -3.77 -2.93
CA PHE A 77 -0.80 -3.80 -4.03
C PHE A 77 -0.41 -4.92 -5.00
N PRO A 78 -1.27 -5.91 -5.23
CA PRO A 78 -0.97 -7.01 -6.14
C PRO A 78 -1.19 -6.63 -7.61
N LYS A 79 -0.31 -7.11 -8.50
CA LYS A 79 -0.62 -7.29 -9.91
C LYS A 79 -0.78 -8.77 -10.17
N VAL A 80 -2.02 -9.22 -10.18
CA VAL A 80 -2.37 -10.62 -10.47
C VAL A 80 -2.24 -10.88 -11.96
N SER A 81 -1.78 -12.09 -12.32
CA SER A 81 -1.72 -12.54 -13.72
C SER A 81 -3.11 -12.67 -14.30
N GLU A 82 -3.30 -12.29 -15.56
CA GLU A 82 -4.62 -12.31 -16.21
C GLU A 82 -5.30 -13.70 -16.18
N GLY A 83 -4.52 -14.80 -16.25
CA GLY A 83 -5.03 -16.16 -16.18
C GLY A 83 -5.56 -16.59 -14.80
N LEU A 84 -5.34 -15.80 -13.75
CA LEU A 84 -5.84 -16.04 -12.39
C LEU A 84 -7.03 -15.16 -12.03
N LYS A 85 -7.37 -14.21 -12.89
CA LYS A 85 -8.52 -13.34 -12.69
C LYS A 85 -9.80 -14.09 -13.06
N THR A 86 -10.84 -13.91 -12.26
CA THR A 86 -12.17 -14.52 -12.46
C THR A 86 -13.24 -13.46 -12.26
N GLU A 87 -14.48 -13.71 -12.67
CA GLU A 87 -15.62 -12.81 -12.48
C GLU A 87 -15.88 -12.53 -10.98
N ASP A 88 -15.65 -13.54 -10.13
CA ASP A 88 -15.86 -13.47 -8.68
C ASP A 88 -14.58 -13.13 -7.87
N GLY A 89 -13.45 -12.91 -8.56
CA GLY A 89 -12.19 -12.61 -7.91
C GLY A 89 -11.64 -13.74 -7.02
N ALA A 90 -11.91 -15.01 -7.37
CA ALA A 90 -11.62 -16.19 -6.53
C ALA A 90 -10.18 -16.27 -6.01
N GLU A 91 -9.20 -15.73 -6.75
CA GLU A 91 -7.79 -15.71 -6.32
C GLU A 91 -7.57 -14.88 -5.04
N CYS A 92 -8.46 -13.95 -4.69
CA CYS A 92 -8.35 -13.17 -3.45
C CYS A 92 -8.47 -14.04 -2.18
N PHE A 93 -9.14 -15.19 -2.27
CA PHE A 93 -9.30 -16.17 -1.18
C PHE A 93 -8.17 -17.22 -1.12
N ASN A 94 -7.24 -17.18 -2.07
CA ASN A 94 -6.13 -18.14 -2.12
C ASN A 94 -5.10 -17.86 -1.01
N ALA A 95 -5.09 -18.69 0.04
CA ALA A 95 -4.13 -18.57 1.15
C ALA A 95 -2.65 -18.69 0.69
N ASN A 96 -2.39 -19.25 -0.48
CA ASN A 96 -1.08 -19.36 -1.10
C ASN A 96 -0.91 -18.39 -2.30
N GLY A 97 -1.81 -17.45 -2.46
CA GLY A 97 -1.74 -16.39 -3.47
C GLY A 97 -0.57 -15.43 -3.24
N LEU A 98 -0.42 -14.49 -4.15
CA LEU A 98 0.71 -13.56 -4.18
C LEU A 98 0.87 -12.77 -2.88
N ILE A 99 -0.19 -12.12 -2.39
CA ILE A 99 -0.13 -11.28 -1.19
C ILE A 99 0.13 -12.09 0.08
N PRO A 100 -0.57 -13.20 0.39
CA PRO A 100 -0.23 -14.03 1.55
C PRO A 100 1.21 -14.55 1.56
N ARG A 101 1.79 -14.89 0.40
CA ARG A 101 3.21 -15.27 0.29
C ARG A 101 4.14 -14.11 0.58
N ALA A 102 3.86 -12.94 0.00
CA ALA A 102 4.62 -11.72 0.25
C ALA A 102 4.64 -11.35 1.74
N ILE A 103 3.47 -11.40 2.40
CA ILE A 103 3.35 -11.10 3.84
C ILE A 103 4.19 -12.07 4.67
N ARG A 104 4.06 -13.39 4.43
CA ARG A 104 4.86 -14.39 5.19
C ARG A 104 6.36 -14.14 5.03
N GLN A 105 6.82 -13.94 3.80
CA GLN A 105 8.22 -13.69 3.49
C GLN A 105 8.77 -12.43 4.17
N ILE A 106 8.01 -11.33 4.14
CA ILE A 106 8.40 -10.08 4.79
C ILE A 106 8.40 -10.25 6.32
N LYS A 107 7.38 -10.88 6.89
CA LYS A 107 7.27 -11.09 8.34
C LYS A 107 8.34 -12.03 8.89
N GLU A 108 8.79 -12.99 8.11
CA GLU A 108 9.92 -13.85 8.47
C GLU A 108 11.24 -13.07 8.51
N ALA A 109 11.47 -12.19 7.55
CA ALA A 109 12.70 -11.40 7.46
C ALA A 109 12.70 -10.16 8.36
N ILE A 110 11.58 -9.46 8.46
CA ILE A 110 11.44 -8.17 9.16
C ILE A 110 10.14 -8.20 10.00
N PRO A 111 10.13 -8.90 11.14
CA PRO A 111 8.93 -9.10 11.96
C PRO A 111 8.25 -7.81 12.42
N GLU A 112 9.04 -6.76 12.65
CA GLU A 112 8.57 -5.47 13.16
C GLU A 112 7.94 -4.55 12.09
N MET A 113 8.12 -4.87 10.78
CA MET A 113 7.51 -4.08 9.72
C MET A 113 5.98 -4.22 9.78
N ALA A 114 5.26 -3.13 9.97
CA ALA A 114 3.81 -3.12 9.82
C ALA A 114 3.45 -3.30 8.34
N ILE A 115 2.48 -4.17 8.06
CA ILE A 115 2.01 -4.43 6.70
C ILE A 115 0.53 -4.10 6.62
N MET A 116 0.20 -3.25 5.69
CA MET A 116 -1.16 -2.92 5.29
C MET A 116 -1.46 -3.60 3.96
N THR A 117 -2.66 -4.09 3.79
CA THR A 117 -3.15 -4.61 2.51
C THR A 117 -4.42 -3.88 2.12
N ASP A 118 -4.67 -3.80 0.84
CA ASP A 118 -5.93 -3.33 0.31
C ASP A 118 -6.96 -4.47 0.33
N VAL A 119 -8.19 -4.15 0.68
CA VAL A 119 -9.33 -5.06 0.62
C VAL A 119 -10.16 -4.69 -0.59
N ALA A 120 -9.64 -5.01 -1.77
CA ALA A 120 -10.22 -4.71 -3.06
C ALA A 120 -10.30 -5.97 -3.91
N LEU A 121 -11.36 -6.12 -4.72
CA LEU A 121 -11.52 -7.23 -5.67
C LEU A 121 -10.99 -6.88 -7.06
N ASP A 122 -10.88 -5.61 -7.40
CA ASP A 122 -10.46 -5.17 -8.74
C ASP A 122 -9.16 -5.81 -9.24
N PRO A 123 -8.11 -6.05 -8.42
CA PRO A 123 -6.91 -6.72 -8.89
C PRO A 123 -7.11 -8.18 -9.28
N TYR A 124 -8.17 -8.82 -8.77
CA TYR A 124 -8.48 -10.24 -8.90
C TYR A 124 -9.65 -10.51 -9.86
N SER A 125 -10.41 -9.46 -10.19
CA SER A 125 -11.56 -9.56 -11.10
C SER A 125 -11.12 -9.39 -12.57
N CYS A 126 -11.70 -10.18 -13.48
CA CYS A 126 -11.51 -10.01 -14.93
C CYS A 126 -12.15 -8.72 -15.43
N ASP A 127 -13.18 -8.19 -14.75
CA ASP A 127 -13.84 -6.94 -15.08
C ASP A 127 -13.14 -5.71 -14.49
N GLY A 128 -12.13 -5.93 -13.63
CA GLY A 128 -11.39 -4.83 -12.96
C GLY A 128 -12.29 -3.98 -12.06
N HIS A 129 -13.28 -4.60 -11.41
CA HIS A 129 -14.26 -3.94 -10.55
C HIS A 129 -14.28 -4.59 -9.16
N ASP A 130 -14.59 -3.78 -8.11
CA ASP A 130 -14.68 -4.24 -6.70
C ASP A 130 -15.96 -5.03 -6.38
N GLY A 131 -16.82 -5.27 -7.34
CA GLY A 131 -18.02 -6.07 -7.21
C GLY A 131 -18.18 -7.02 -8.37
N ILE A 132 -19.05 -8.02 -8.21
CA ILE A 132 -19.40 -8.95 -9.29
C ILE A 132 -20.28 -8.19 -10.29
N VAL A 133 -19.85 -8.18 -11.54
CA VAL A 133 -20.57 -7.55 -12.64
C VAL A 133 -21.57 -8.54 -13.23
N SER A 134 -22.84 -8.14 -13.32
CA SER A 134 -23.87 -8.95 -13.98
C SER A 134 -23.68 -8.98 -15.50
N GLN A 135 -24.37 -9.89 -16.19
CA GLN A 135 -24.35 -9.97 -17.66
C GLN A 135 -24.83 -8.67 -18.34
N ASP A 136 -25.63 -7.87 -17.64
CA ASP A 136 -26.10 -6.57 -18.12
C ASP A 136 -25.10 -5.42 -17.81
N GLY A 137 -23.91 -5.74 -17.29
CA GLY A 137 -22.89 -4.76 -16.92
C GLY A 137 -23.17 -3.97 -15.65
N VAL A 138 -24.13 -4.42 -14.84
CA VAL A 138 -24.51 -3.76 -13.57
C VAL A 138 -23.92 -4.52 -12.39
N VAL A 139 -23.32 -3.78 -11.44
CA VAL A 139 -22.87 -4.34 -10.17
C VAL A 139 -24.02 -4.35 -9.18
N PRO A 140 -24.55 -5.51 -8.76
CA PRO A 140 -25.58 -5.58 -7.74
C PRO A 140 -25.09 -4.99 -6.42
N VAL A 141 -25.92 -4.17 -5.77
CA VAL A 141 -25.56 -3.48 -4.51
C VAL A 141 -25.11 -4.43 -3.41
N SER A 142 -25.62 -5.66 -3.39
CA SER A 142 -25.25 -6.71 -2.43
C SER A 142 -23.76 -7.13 -2.52
N TYR A 143 -23.10 -6.88 -3.64
CA TYR A 143 -21.69 -7.22 -3.85
C TYR A 143 -20.75 -6.02 -3.72
N THR A 144 -21.28 -4.81 -3.46
CA THR A 144 -20.46 -3.60 -3.28
C THR A 144 -19.99 -3.41 -1.83
N HIS A 145 -20.46 -4.23 -0.90
CA HIS A 145 -20.11 -4.17 0.52
C HIS A 145 -19.30 -5.42 0.89
N LEU A 146 -18.00 -5.36 0.69
CA LEU A 146 -17.07 -6.31 1.30
C LEU A 146 -16.92 -5.94 2.76
N THR A 147 -17.67 -6.60 3.63
CA THR A 147 -17.39 -6.54 5.06
C THR A 147 -16.28 -7.54 5.36
N LEU A 148 -15.12 -7.04 5.80
CA LEU A 148 -14.13 -7.90 6.43
C LEU A 148 -14.77 -8.60 7.63
N PRO A 149 -14.55 -9.92 7.79
CA PRO A 149 -14.84 -10.55 9.07
C PRO A 149 -13.95 -9.86 10.11
N THR A 150 -14.55 -8.98 10.92
CA THR A 150 -13.92 -8.53 12.15
C THR A 150 -13.78 -9.76 13.02
N ASN A 151 -12.55 -10.25 13.22
CA ASN A 151 -12.30 -11.21 14.27
C ASN A 151 -12.78 -10.57 15.58
N PRO A 152 -13.74 -11.14 16.28
CA PRO A 152 -13.97 -10.77 17.65
C PRO A 152 -12.71 -11.15 18.43
N GLU A 153 -12.11 -10.21 19.08
CA GLU A 153 -11.04 -10.44 20.04
C GLU A 153 -11.50 -11.38 21.15
#